data_7792a3c2c363f30932be38742089b69a
#
_entry.id   7792a3c2c363f30932be38742089b69a
#
_cell.length_a   1.000
_cell.length_b   1.000
_cell.length_c   1.000
_cell.angle_alpha   90.00
_cell.angle_beta   90.00
_cell.angle_gamma   90.00
#
_symmetry.space_group_name_H-M   'P 1'
#
loop_
_entity.id
_entity.type
_entity.pdbx_description
1 polymer ?
#
loop_
_entity_poly.entity_id
_entity_poly.type
_entity_poly.pdbx_seq_one_letter_code
_entity_poly.pdbx_strand_id
1 'polypeptide(L)'
;MMGAFDWRDRRLIVATSKTKRSADFIDFLEKLDHLYGPKPGQCQRPVVIVLDNGPIHTSKATKAALATRAHWLSIEWLPKYAPELNDIENVWRDLKAHFLAHQTFTDTDFLDQAIHSAVETLNLERKQNPLVNQRISA
;
A
#
# COMPACT_ATOMS: atom_id res chain seq x y z
N MET A 1 -9.84 -2.06 2.63
CA MET A 1 -8.74 -1.17 2.25
C MET A 1 -7.46 -1.97 2.12
N MET A 2 -6.74 -1.79 1.05
CA MET A 2 -5.41 -2.32 0.78
C MET A 2 -4.47 -1.15 0.49
N GLY A 3 -3.17 -1.34 0.67
CA GLY A 3 -2.23 -0.28 0.34
C GLY A 3 -0.80 -0.76 0.23
N ALA A 4 0.02 0.09 -0.37
CA ALA A 4 1.45 -0.05 -0.46
C ALA A 4 2.12 1.23 0.01
N PHE A 5 3.23 1.08 0.70
CA PHE A 5 4.05 2.19 1.12
C PHE A 5 5.29 2.26 0.24
N ASP A 6 5.40 3.35 -0.54
CA ASP A 6 6.57 3.63 -1.35
C ASP A 6 7.65 4.26 -0.45
N TRP A 7 8.68 3.51 -0.19
CA TRP A 7 9.80 3.91 0.66
C TRP A 7 10.61 5.07 0.10
N ARG A 8 10.74 5.12 -1.21
CA ARG A 8 11.54 6.15 -1.88
C ARG A 8 10.88 7.52 -1.80
N ASP A 9 9.61 7.57 -2.19
CA ASP A 9 8.85 8.82 -2.22
C ASP A 9 8.07 9.05 -0.92
N ARG A 10 8.17 8.10 0.04
CA ARG A 10 7.48 8.09 1.33
C ARG A 10 5.98 8.27 1.20
N ARG A 11 5.43 7.68 0.17
CA ARG A 11 4.05 7.84 -0.24
C ARG A 11 3.26 6.58 0.09
N LEU A 12 2.12 6.77 0.73
CA LEU A 12 1.11 5.74 0.92
C LEU A 12 0.15 5.74 -0.29
N ILE A 13 -0.02 4.58 -0.90
CA ILE A 13 -0.95 4.34 -1.99
C ILE A 13 -2.01 3.39 -1.48
N VAL A 14 -3.29 3.72 -1.60
CA VAL A 14 -4.38 2.89 -1.11
C VAL A 14 -5.39 2.57 -2.20
N ALA A 15 -6.06 1.45 -2.05
CA ALA A 15 -7.29 1.11 -2.73
C ALA A 15 -8.31 0.64 -1.70
N THR A 16 -9.52 1.14 -1.84
CA THR A 16 -10.65 0.73 -1.01
C THR A 16 -11.50 -0.29 -1.77
N SER A 17 -12.02 -1.25 -1.07
CA SER A 17 -12.89 -2.30 -1.63
C SER A 17 -13.87 -2.75 -0.56
N LYS A 18 -15.06 -3.19 -0.99
CA LYS A 18 -16.07 -3.79 -0.10
C LYS A 18 -15.67 -5.18 0.40
N THR A 19 -14.74 -5.83 -0.31
CA THR A 19 -14.25 -7.18 0.02
C THR A 19 -12.75 -7.14 0.26
N LYS A 20 -12.20 -8.25 0.76
CA LYS A 20 -10.76 -8.47 0.89
C LYS A 20 -10.42 -9.83 0.25
N ARG A 21 -10.43 -9.86 -1.06
CA ARG A 21 -10.19 -11.06 -1.87
C ARG A 21 -8.94 -10.90 -2.74
N SER A 22 -8.49 -12.00 -3.32
CA SER A 22 -7.36 -11.98 -4.26
C SER A 22 -7.65 -11.09 -5.49
N ALA A 23 -8.90 -11.02 -5.95
CA ALA A 23 -9.29 -10.10 -7.03
C ALA A 23 -9.02 -8.65 -6.67
N ASP A 24 -9.40 -8.21 -5.47
CA ASP A 24 -9.15 -6.83 -5.01
C ASP A 24 -7.65 -6.53 -4.95
N PHE A 25 -6.84 -7.52 -4.59
CA PHE A 25 -5.39 -7.36 -4.60
C PHE A 25 -4.82 -7.30 -6.03
N ILE A 26 -5.38 -8.05 -6.97
CA ILE A 26 -4.99 -7.98 -8.39
C ILE A 26 -5.35 -6.61 -8.98
N ASP A 27 -6.53 -6.08 -8.69
CA ASP A 27 -6.93 -4.71 -9.09
C ASP A 27 -5.96 -3.67 -8.49
N PHE A 28 -5.50 -3.89 -7.27
CA PHE A 28 -4.49 -3.04 -6.67
C PHE A 28 -3.13 -3.15 -7.37
N LEU A 29 -2.72 -4.34 -7.81
CA LEU A 29 -1.52 -4.51 -8.64
C LEU A 29 -1.64 -3.76 -9.97
N GLU A 30 -2.81 -3.72 -10.60
CA GLU A 30 -3.05 -2.92 -11.81
C GLU A 30 -2.87 -1.42 -11.54
N LYS A 31 -3.32 -0.94 -10.38
CA LYS A 31 -3.03 0.43 -9.95
C LYS A 31 -1.53 0.69 -9.82
N LEU A 32 -0.77 -0.26 -9.31
CA LEU A 32 0.69 -0.15 -9.23
C LEU A 32 1.35 -0.20 -10.62
N ASP A 33 0.80 -0.99 -11.57
CA ASP A 33 1.26 -0.99 -12.96
C ASP A 33 1.18 0.40 -13.58
N HIS A 34 0.08 1.13 -13.36
CA HIS A 34 -0.08 2.49 -13.85
C HIS A 34 0.91 3.48 -13.24
N LEU A 35 1.27 3.27 -11.97
CA LEU A 35 2.18 4.18 -11.25
C LEU A 35 3.65 3.89 -11.51
N TYR A 36 4.02 2.62 -11.56
CA TYR A 36 5.41 2.16 -11.54
C TYR A 36 5.78 1.24 -12.70
N GLY A 37 4.82 0.71 -13.43
CA GLY A 37 5.04 -0.21 -14.53
C GLY A 37 5.79 0.40 -15.71
N PRO A 38 6.25 -0.43 -16.66
CA PRO A 38 6.96 0.02 -17.85
C PRO A 38 6.16 1.05 -18.65
N LYS A 39 6.82 2.13 -19.07
CA LYS A 39 6.23 3.15 -19.92
C LYS A 39 7.05 3.32 -21.19
N PRO A 40 6.42 3.48 -22.37
CA PRO A 40 7.12 3.70 -23.61
C PRO A 40 8.08 4.89 -23.51
N GLY A 41 9.33 4.71 -23.97
CA GLY A 41 10.34 5.76 -23.97
C GLY A 41 10.98 6.13 -22.63
N GLN A 42 10.63 5.42 -21.55
CA GLN A 42 11.23 5.63 -20.23
C GLN A 42 12.08 4.43 -19.81
N CYS A 43 13.18 4.72 -19.13
CA CYS A 43 14.00 3.68 -18.53
C CYS A 43 13.23 3.04 -17.37
N GLN A 44 13.01 1.73 -17.46
CA GLN A 44 12.33 0.98 -16.42
C GLN A 44 13.23 0.83 -15.19
N ARG A 45 12.71 1.23 -14.03
CA ARG A 45 13.35 0.95 -12.75
C ARG A 45 12.79 -0.33 -12.16
N PRO A 46 13.64 -1.26 -11.69
CA PRO A 46 13.15 -2.43 -10.99
C PRO A 46 12.45 -2.00 -9.69
N VAL A 47 11.31 -2.59 -9.43
CA VAL A 47 10.53 -2.39 -8.21
C VAL A 47 10.54 -3.68 -7.40
N VAL A 48 10.76 -3.59 -6.11
CA VAL A 48 10.62 -4.70 -5.18
C VAL A 48 9.39 -4.45 -4.32
N ILE A 49 8.46 -5.39 -4.34
CA ILE A 49 7.30 -5.38 -3.44
C ILE A 49 7.54 -6.34 -2.29
N VAL A 50 7.39 -5.85 -1.07
CA VAL A 50 7.45 -6.66 0.15
C VAL A 50 6.04 -7.06 0.54
N LEU A 51 5.78 -8.35 0.64
CA LEU A 51 4.46 -8.91 0.93
C LEU A 51 4.50 -9.80 2.17
N ASP A 52 3.43 -9.75 2.95
CA ASP A 52 3.17 -10.78 3.96
C ASP A 52 2.65 -12.08 3.31
N ASN A 53 2.65 -13.17 4.08
CA ASN A 53 2.19 -14.48 3.64
C ASN A 53 0.67 -14.66 3.76
N GLY A 54 -0.11 -13.59 3.72
CA GLY A 54 -1.55 -13.64 3.79
C GLY A 54 -2.19 -14.44 2.63
N PRO A 55 -3.37 -15.05 2.84
CA PRO A 55 -4.02 -15.89 1.83
C PRO A 55 -4.29 -15.19 0.50
N ILE A 56 -4.59 -13.90 0.55
CA ILE A 56 -4.85 -13.09 -0.66
C ILE A 56 -3.58 -12.90 -1.51
N HIS A 57 -2.40 -12.87 -0.86
CA HIS A 57 -1.11 -12.71 -1.53
C HIS A 57 -0.55 -14.04 -2.06
N THR A 58 -0.91 -15.16 -1.42
CA THR A 58 -0.39 -16.49 -1.78
C THR A 58 -1.32 -17.32 -2.66
N SER A 59 -2.50 -16.82 -3.02
CA SER A 59 -3.45 -17.51 -3.88
C SER A 59 -2.88 -17.78 -5.27
N LYS A 60 -3.42 -18.80 -5.97
CA LYS A 60 -3.02 -19.13 -7.34
C LYS A 60 -3.22 -17.95 -8.30
N ALA A 61 -4.35 -17.24 -8.18
CA ALA A 61 -4.65 -16.07 -9.00
C ALA A 61 -3.64 -14.95 -8.78
N THR A 62 -3.30 -14.66 -7.54
CA THR A 62 -2.29 -13.65 -7.19
C THR A 62 -0.90 -14.03 -7.72
N LYS A 63 -0.49 -15.29 -7.54
CA LYS A 63 0.80 -15.78 -8.07
C LYS A 63 0.87 -15.64 -9.60
N ALA A 64 -0.20 -15.96 -10.32
CA ALA A 64 -0.26 -15.77 -11.76
C ALA A 64 -0.15 -14.27 -12.14
N ALA A 65 -0.87 -13.39 -11.45
CA ALA A 65 -0.83 -11.95 -11.68
C ALA A 65 0.56 -11.35 -11.38
N LEU A 66 1.25 -11.83 -10.36
CA LEU A 66 2.62 -11.42 -10.05
C LEU A 66 3.63 -11.94 -11.09
N ALA A 67 3.44 -13.17 -11.58
CA ALA A 67 4.30 -13.77 -12.59
C ALA A 67 4.29 -12.96 -13.91
N THR A 68 3.15 -12.41 -14.32
CA THR A 68 3.06 -11.54 -15.52
C THR A 68 3.82 -10.23 -15.38
N ARG A 69 4.17 -9.84 -14.15
CA ARG A 69 4.89 -8.60 -13.80
C ARG A 69 6.37 -8.81 -13.47
N ALA A 70 6.85 -10.04 -13.55
CA ALA A 70 8.21 -10.43 -13.14
C ALA A 70 9.33 -9.66 -13.87
N HIS A 71 9.05 -9.11 -15.05
CA HIS A 71 10.02 -8.35 -15.83
C HIS A 71 10.34 -6.96 -15.24
N TRP A 72 9.51 -6.44 -14.34
CA TRP A 72 9.75 -5.16 -13.67
C TRP A 72 9.50 -5.19 -12.16
N LEU A 73 8.77 -6.18 -11.66
CA LEU A 73 8.36 -6.31 -10.27
C LEU A 73 8.94 -7.59 -9.67
N SER A 74 9.78 -7.45 -8.67
CA SER A 74 10.28 -8.55 -7.84
C SER A 74 9.51 -8.63 -6.53
N ILE A 75 9.46 -9.82 -5.93
CA ILE A 75 8.71 -10.04 -4.70
C ILE A 75 9.67 -10.49 -3.62
N GLU A 76 9.59 -9.83 -2.46
CA GLU A 76 10.22 -10.26 -1.23
C GLU A 76 9.13 -10.64 -0.22
N TRP A 77 9.23 -11.87 0.29
CA TRP A 77 8.27 -12.38 1.26
C TRP A 77 8.75 -12.14 2.68
N LEU A 78 7.89 -11.52 3.48
CA LEU A 78 8.16 -11.41 4.91
C LEU A 78 8.12 -12.79 5.57
N PRO A 79 8.95 -13.02 6.60
CA PRO A 79 8.83 -14.21 7.43
C PRO A 79 7.42 -14.36 8.01
N LYS A 80 7.02 -15.60 8.24
CA LYS A 80 5.74 -15.86 8.93
C LYS A 80 5.80 -15.28 10.35
N TYR A 81 4.70 -14.71 10.78
CA TYR A 81 4.54 -14.12 12.14
C TYR A 81 5.53 -12.99 12.47
N ALA A 82 5.95 -12.20 11.50
CA ALA A 82 6.82 -11.05 11.70
C ALA A 82 6.15 -9.73 11.22
N PRO A 83 5.00 -9.33 11.81
CA PRO A 83 4.32 -8.10 11.40
C PRO A 83 5.15 -6.85 11.68
N GLU A 84 6.05 -6.91 12.66
CA GLU A 84 6.97 -5.82 13.01
C GLU A 84 7.96 -5.46 11.88
N LEU A 85 8.19 -6.39 10.95
CA LEU A 85 9.02 -6.14 9.77
C LEU A 85 8.21 -5.51 8.61
N ASN A 86 6.91 -5.35 8.78
CA ASN A 86 6.04 -4.75 7.78
C ASN A 86 5.78 -3.27 8.11
N ASP A 87 6.61 -2.40 7.62
CA ASP A 87 6.57 -0.97 7.93
C ASP A 87 5.24 -0.28 7.60
N ILE A 88 4.48 -0.80 6.67
CA ILE A 88 3.15 -0.27 6.36
C ILE A 88 2.18 -0.39 7.56
N GLU A 89 2.41 -1.32 8.48
CA GLU A 89 1.59 -1.44 9.69
C GLU A 89 1.70 -0.21 10.60
N ASN A 90 2.88 0.39 10.68
CA ASN A 90 3.08 1.65 11.39
C ASN A 90 2.32 2.79 10.71
N VAL A 91 2.37 2.83 9.38
CA VAL A 91 1.64 3.81 8.57
C VAL A 91 0.12 3.67 8.76
N TRP A 92 -0.38 2.44 8.80
CA TRP A 92 -1.80 2.18 9.10
C TRP A 92 -2.21 2.61 10.50
N ARG A 93 -1.35 2.42 11.47
CA ARG A 93 -1.58 2.86 12.86
C ARG A 93 -1.68 4.37 12.93
N ASP A 94 -0.77 5.10 12.30
CA ASP A 94 -0.78 6.55 12.23
C ASP A 94 -2.03 7.09 11.54
N LEU A 95 -2.38 6.53 10.37
CA LEU A 95 -3.57 6.92 9.64
C LEU A 95 -4.84 6.78 10.49
N LYS A 96 -4.97 5.64 11.16
CA LYS A 96 -6.12 5.38 12.03
C LYS A 96 -6.16 6.30 13.23
N ALA A 97 -5.04 6.49 13.91
CA ALA A 97 -4.97 7.25 15.15
C ALA A 97 -5.17 8.76 14.93
N HIS A 98 -4.58 9.32 13.89
CA HIS A 98 -4.55 10.76 13.70
C HIS A 98 -5.62 11.31 12.75
N PHE A 99 -6.09 10.50 11.80
CA PHE A 99 -6.99 10.99 10.76
C PHE A 99 -8.39 10.37 10.80
N LEU A 100 -8.53 9.14 11.31
CA LEU A 100 -9.81 8.43 11.31
C LEU A 100 -10.38 8.20 12.71
N ALA A 101 -9.57 8.35 13.76
CA ALA A 101 -10.02 8.23 15.13
C ALA A 101 -11.05 9.32 15.46
N HIS A 102 -12.04 8.95 16.28
CA HIS A 102 -13.11 9.85 16.75
C HIS A 102 -14.08 10.34 15.65
N GLN A 103 -14.04 9.77 14.46
CA GLN A 103 -15.03 10.03 13.42
C GLN A 103 -16.05 8.89 13.34
N THR A 104 -17.32 9.25 13.20
CA THR A 104 -18.41 8.32 12.90
C THR A 104 -18.81 8.48 11.44
N PHE A 105 -18.91 7.37 10.72
CA PHE A 105 -19.29 7.37 9.32
C PHE A 105 -20.67 6.78 9.16
N THR A 106 -21.58 7.52 8.52
CA THR A 106 -22.97 7.12 8.31
C THR A 106 -23.12 6.09 7.18
N ASP A 107 -22.21 6.11 6.22
CA ASP A 107 -22.17 5.16 5.13
C ASP A 107 -20.74 4.89 4.62
N THR A 108 -20.63 3.93 3.71
CA THR A 108 -19.34 3.50 3.15
C THR A 108 -18.69 4.54 2.25
N ASP A 109 -19.49 5.41 1.60
CA ASP A 109 -18.96 6.42 0.67
C ASP A 109 -18.28 7.56 1.44
N PHE A 110 -18.87 7.98 2.58
CA PHE A 110 -18.22 8.93 3.47
C PHE A 110 -16.93 8.38 4.07
N LEU A 111 -16.93 7.11 4.46
CA LEU A 111 -15.72 6.45 4.95
C LEU A 111 -14.63 6.40 3.86
N ASP A 112 -14.99 6.07 2.63
CA ASP A 112 -14.08 6.02 1.50
C ASP A 112 -13.44 7.38 1.23
N GLN A 113 -14.25 8.43 1.15
CA GLN A 113 -13.76 9.80 0.98
C GLN A 113 -12.85 10.24 2.13
N ALA A 114 -13.20 9.91 3.37
CA ALA A 114 -12.38 10.23 4.54
C ALA A 114 -11.02 9.52 4.49
N ILE A 115 -10.98 8.26 4.07
CA ILE A 115 -9.73 7.50 3.89
C ILE A 115 -8.84 8.17 2.84
N HIS A 116 -9.38 8.49 1.67
CA HIS A 116 -8.60 9.11 0.60
C HIS A 116 -8.09 10.50 0.99
N SER A 117 -8.91 11.33 1.61
CA SER A 117 -8.49 12.65 2.12
C SER A 117 -7.41 12.54 3.19
N ALA A 118 -7.55 11.58 4.10
CA ALA A 118 -6.54 11.32 5.14
C ALA A 118 -5.20 10.87 4.54
N VAL A 119 -5.22 10.02 3.52
CA VAL A 119 -4.02 9.56 2.82
C VAL A 119 -3.34 10.71 2.07
N GLU A 120 -4.09 11.58 1.41
CA GLU A 120 -3.54 12.77 0.76
C GLU A 120 -2.86 13.70 1.75
N THR A 121 -3.51 14.00 2.87
CA THR A 121 -2.94 14.83 3.93
C THR A 121 -1.67 14.21 4.50
N LEU A 122 -1.68 12.92 4.82
CA LEU A 122 -0.52 12.19 5.33
C LEU A 122 0.65 12.23 4.33
N ASN A 123 0.38 12.05 3.04
CA ASN A 123 1.40 12.11 2.01
C ASN A 123 2.00 13.51 1.85
N LEU A 124 1.17 14.56 1.95
CA LEU A 124 1.64 15.95 1.95
C LEU A 124 2.52 16.27 3.15
N GLU A 125 2.11 15.88 4.35
CA GLU A 125 2.89 16.07 5.58
C GLU A 125 4.26 15.38 5.51
N ARG A 126 4.29 14.15 5.00
CA ARG A 126 5.54 13.40 4.85
C ARG A 126 6.48 14.00 3.81
N LYS A 127 5.92 14.59 2.76
CA LYS A 127 6.71 15.30 1.75
C LYS A 127 7.34 16.59 2.31
N GLN A 128 6.59 17.32 3.14
CA GLN A 128 7.03 18.58 3.73
C GLN A 128 7.97 18.40 4.92
N ASN A 129 7.78 17.32 5.70
CA ASN A 129 8.54 17.05 6.93
C ASN A 129 9.14 15.62 6.91
N PRO A 130 10.22 15.38 6.16
CA PRO A 130 10.83 14.05 6.07
C PRO A 130 11.38 13.52 7.41
N LEU A 131 11.63 14.40 8.40
CA LEU A 131 12.14 14.03 9.73
C LEU A 131 11.06 13.52 10.70
N VAL A 132 9.79 13.78 10.46
CA VAL A 132 8.67 13.30 11.31
C VAL A 132 8.65 11.77 11.39
N ASN A 133 9.19 11.10 10.39
CA ASN A 133 9.27 9.64 10.34
C ASN A 133 10.35 9.02 11.25
N GLN A 134 11.27 9.79 11.81
CA GLN A 134 12.26 9.25 12.75
C GLN A 134 11.69 9.04 14.17
N ARG A 135 10.52 9.61 14.47
CA ARG A 135 9.84 9.43 15.77
C ARG A 135 9.05 8.11 15.87
N ILE A 136 8.84 7.41 14.77
CA ILE A 136 8.06 6.17 14.73
C ILE A 136 8.95 4.94 14.96
N SER A 137 10.27 5.13 14.98
CA SER A 137 11.27 4.06 15.18
C SER A 137 11.83 3.99 16.60
N ALA A 138 11.20 4.69 17.54
CA ALA A 138 11.57 4.63 18.94
C ALA A 138 10.54 3.86 19.77
#